data_abc2f96156673284da21697f19fa2026
#
_entry.id   abc2f96156673284da21697f19fa2026
#
_cell.length_a   1.000
_cell.length_b   1.000
_cell.length_c   1.000
_cell.angle_alpha   90.00
_cell.angle_beta   90.00
_cell.angle_gamma   90.00
#
_symmetry.space_group_name_H-M   'P 1'
#
loop_
_entity.id
_entity.type
_entity.pdbx_description
1 polymer ?
#
loop_
_entity_poly.entity_id
_entity_poly.type
_entity_poly.pdbx_seq_one_letter_code
_entity_poly.pdbx_strand_id
1 'polypeptide(L)'
;MRTLTSGRLSVRSRVTGERMDAHYAVLHLGGHDFRCLLRSGDDAETFQDLRRSLAEQFARNDGETFFQAIRKEFGPHVYTLQDLLLEERRRMLSTVIERILGEFDQTHRRLVTENRTLIDYLQRADHPIPHAFRLALESVLGRDLSAALARFNGEESTAEALRRVRREAATYHVHLHWSSVTKEIECHFLGRVRQLVRSGNALDADKALFLLNLAEELDLTPTLWEAENLFFTFWKNTNDRRPWEALARRLRFAD
;
A
#
# COMPACT_ATOMS: atom_id res chain seq x y z
N MET A 1 -29.39 -32.25 14.46
CA MET A 1 -28.49 -32.59 15.60
C MET A 1 -27.45 -31.49 15.69
N ARG A 2 -27.28 -30.86 16.86
CA ARG A 2 -26.26 -29.85 17.07
C ARG A 2 -24.97 -30.51 17.59
N THR A 3 -23.84 -30.11 17.11
CA THR A 3 -22.55 -30.60 17.58
C THR A 3 -21.57 -29.43 17.82
N LEU A 4 -20.78 -29.58 18.87
CA LEU A 4 -19.69 -28.67 19.20
C LEU A 4 -18.39 -29.44 19.17
N THR A 5 -17.42 -28.91 18.42
CA THR A 5 -16.06 -29.42 18.39
C THR A 5 -15.13 -28.28 18.81
N SER A 6 -14.27 -28.55 19.77
CA SER A 6 -13.24 -27.57 20.20
C SER A 6 -11.87 -28.23 20.22
N GLY A 7 -10.86 -27.46 19.92
CA GLY A 7 -9.50 -27.97 19.87
C GLY A 7 -8.47 -26.86 19.86
N ARG A 8 -7.22 -27.26 19.84
CA ARG A 8 -6.06 -26.40 19.65
C ARG A 8 -5.46 -26.68 18.29
N LEU A 9 -5.03 -25.64 17.61
CA LEU A 9 -4.34 -25.76 16.32
C LEU A 9 -3.06 -24.90 16.35
N SER A 10 -2.06 -25.38 15.64
CA SER A 10 -0.84 -24.62 15.39
C SER A 10 -0.67 -24.48 13.87
N VAL A 11 -0.58 -23.25 13.42
CA VAL A 11 -0.42 -22.92 12.00
C VAL A 11 0.95 -22.29 11.80
N ARG A 12 1.68 -22.78 10.80
CA ARG A 12 2.94 -22.17 10.39
C ARG A 12 2.84 -21.68 8.95
N SER A 13 3.13 -20.40 8.73
CA SER A 13 3.22 -19.83 7.39
C SER A 13 4.39 -20.47 6.64
N ARG A 14 4.15 -20.98 5.44
CA ARG A 14 5.21 -21.48 4.56
C ARG A 14 6.02 -20.35 3.90
N VAL A 15 5.48 -19.14 3.90
CA VAL A 15 6.10 -17.98 3.26
C VAL A 15 6.95 -17.20 4.25
N THR A 16 6.38 -16.84 5.41
CA THR A 16 7.06 -16.01 6.42
C THR A 16 7.78 -16.83 7.49
N GLY A 17 7.46 -18.14 7.63
CA GLY A 17 7.96 -18.98 8.71
C GLY A 17 7.30 -18.73 10.07
N GLU A 18 6.45 -17.73 10.18
CA GLU A 18 5.74 -17.39 11.42
C GLU A 18 4.83 -18.51 11.86
N ARG A 19 4.76 -18.70 13.17
CA ARG A 19 3.89 -19.68 13.83
C ARG A 19 2.85 -18.95 14.66
N MET A 20 1.60 -19.42 14.54
CA MET A 20 0.47 -18.97 15.36
C MET A 20 -0.18 -20.18 16.01
N ASP A 21 -0.30 -20.16 17.32
CA ASP A 21 -1.07 -21.12 18.09
C ASP A 21 -2.42 -20.49 18.45
N ALA A 22 -3.50 -21.25 18.26
CA ALA A 22 -4.86 -20.78 18.48
C ALA A 22 -5.77 -21.88 19.04
N HIS A 23 -6.75 -21.45 19.79
CA HIS A 23 -7.89 -22.29 20.21
C HIS A 23 -9.03 -22.08 19.22
N TYR A 24 -9.70 -23.15 18.86
CA TYR A 24 -10.87 -23.10 17.98
C TYR A 24 -12.09 -23.77 18.60
N ALA A 25 -13.25 -23.28 18.23
CA ALA A 25 -14.53 -23.94 18.44
C ALA A 25 -15.33 -23.93 17.14
N VAL A 26 -15.87 -25.08 16.76
CA VAL A 26 -16.77 -25.23 15.60
C VAL A 26 -18.12 -25.69 16.10
N LEU A 27 -19.11 -24.85 15.89
CA LEU A 27 -20.49 -25.12 16.20
C LEU A 27 -21.23 -25.47 14.90
N HIS A 28 -21.79 -26.67 14.83
CA HIS A 28 -22.67 -27.10 13.76
C HIS A 28 -24.12 -27.02 14.25
N LEU A 29 -24.93 -26.20 13.62
CA LEU A 29 -26.32 -25.95 14.01
C LEU A 29 -27.34 -26.78 13.22
N GLY A 30 -26.88 -27.55 12.25
CA GLY A 30 -27.67 -28.38 11.36
C GLY A 30 -27.54 -27.93 9.89
N GLY A 31 -27.79 -28.86 8.95
CA GLY A 31 -27.59 -28.58 7.52
C GLY A 31 -26.20 -28.15 7.19
N HIS A 32 -26.06 -26.96 6.59
CA HIS A 32 -24.79 -26.35 6.22
C HIS A 32 -24.42 -25.14 7.10
N ASP A 33 -25.09 -24.96 8.24
CA ASP A 33 -24.80 -23.84 9.15
C ASP A 33 -23.69 -24.23 10.15
N PHE A 34 -22.48 -23.76 9.83
CA PHE A 34 -21.29 -23.92 10.64
C PHE A 34 -20.80 -22.55 11.09
N ARG A 35 -20.48 -22.43 12.39
CA ARG A 35 -19.87 -21.26 12.99
C ARG A 35 -18.50 -21.66 13.52
N CYS A 36 -17.45 -21.04 13.00
CA CYS A 36 -16.07 -21.25 13.42
C CYS A 36 -15.60 -20.05 14.23
N LEU A 37 -15.08 -20.30 15.41
CA LEU A 37 -14.53 -19.27 16.29
C LEU A 37 -13.05 -19.56 16.51
N LEU A 38 -12.24 -18.51 16.49
CA LEU A 38 -10.80 -18.60 16.68
C LEU A 38 -10.36 -17.59 17.74
N ARG A 39 -9.51 -18.04 18.65
CA ARG A 39 -8.86 -17.18 19.65
C ARG A 39 -7.37 -17.48 19.67
N SER A 40 -6.54 -16.48 19.51
CA SER A 40 -5.10 -16.60 19.72
C SER A 40 -4.82 -16.97 21.17
N GLY A 41 -3.98 -17.95 21.42
CA GLY A 41 -3.59 -18.35 22.77
C GLY A 41 -2.65 -19.54 22.76
N ASP A 42 -1.64 -19.47 23.61
CA ASP A 42 -0.57 -20.48 23.71
C ASP A 42 -0.72 -21.38 24.94
N ASP A 43 -1.61 -21.02 25.87
CA ASP A 43 -1.71 -21.65 27.18
C ASP A 43 -2.65 -22.86 27.17
N ALA A 44 -2.10 -24.02 27.52
CA ALA A 44 -2.83 -25.28 27.57
C ALA A 44 -3.83 -25.33 28.74
N GLU A 45 -3.54 -24.62 29.84
CA GLU A 45 -4.39 -24.60 31.03
C GLU A 45 -5.64 -23.78 30.76
N THR A 46 -5.50 -22.62 30.16
CA THR A 46 -6.59 -21.76 29.66
C THR A 46 -7.50 -22.50 28.66
N PHE A 47 -6.93 -23.40 27.84
CA PHE A 47 -7.72 -24.21 26.92
C PHE A 47 -8.63 -25.24 27.61
N GLN A 48 -8.15 -25.89 28.67
CA GLN A 48 -8.97 -26.89 29.40
C GLN A 48 -10.16 -26.22 30.10
N ASP A 49 -9.94 -25.06 30.69
CA ASP A 49 -11.01 -24.28 31.34
C ASP A 49 -12.01 -23.76 30.30
N LEU A 50 -11.54 -23.25 29.18
CA LEU A 50 -12.38 -22.84 28.05
C LEU A 50 -13.22 -24.00 27.53
N ARG A 51 -12.60 -25.18 27.35
CA ARG A 51 -13.32 -26.39 26.89
C ARG A 51 -14.40 -26.83 27.86
N ARG A 52 -14.13 -26.77 29.17
CA ARG A 52 -15.13 -27.10 30.21
C ARG A 52 -16.27 -26.10 30.19
N SER A 53 -15.98 -24.82 30.17
CA SER A 53 -16.99 -23.74 30.06
C SER A 53 -17.87 -23.90 28.81
N LEU A 54 -17.27 -24.16 27.65
CA LEU A 54 -17.99 -24.39 26.40
C LEU A 54 -18.93 -25.60 26.47
N ALA A 55 -18.46 -26.71 27.04
CA ALA A 55 -19.26 -27.93 27.17
C ALA A 55 -20.49 -27.73 28.11
N GLU A 56 -20.28 -27.05 29.23
CA GLU A 56 -21.35 -26.70 30.17
C GLU A 56 -22.38 -25.77 29.56
N GLN A 57 -21.94 -24.73 28.85
CA GLN A 57 -22.83 -23.78 28.21
C GLN A 57 -23.59 -24.42 27.05
N PHE A 58 -22.98 -25.32 26.28
CA PHE A 58 -23.62 -26.06 25.20
C PHE A 58 -24.72 -26.98 25.70
N ALA A 59 -24.52 -27.59 26.88
CA ALA A 59 -25.51 -28.46 27.49
C ALA A 59 -26.73 -27.69 28.05
N ARG A 60 -26.55 -26.45 28.48
CA ARG A 60 -27.56 -25.64 29.18
C ARG A 60 -28.39 -24.73 28.27
N ASN A 61 -27.85 -24.29 27.13
CA ASN A 61 -28.43 -23.23 26.32
C ASN A 61 -28.96 -23.74 24.97
N ASP A 62 -29.91 -22.99 24.39
CA ASP A 62 -30.27 -23.14 23.00
C ASP A 62 -29.12 -22.60 22.08
N GLY A 63 -29.25 -22.85 20.76
CA GLY A 63 -28.18 -22.54 19.82
C GLY A 63 -27.81 -21.05 19.75
N GLU A 64 -28.81 -20.17 19.85
CA GLU A 64 -28.58 -18.72 19.75
C GLU A 64 -27.96 -18.16 21.03
N THR A 65 -28.51 -18.52 22.19
CA THR A 65 -27.97 -18.08 23.49
C THR A 65 -26.57 -18.60 23.71
N PHE A 66 -26.30 -19.83 23.30
CA PHE A 66 -24.97 -20.43 23.33
C PHE A 66 -24.00 -19.66 22.44
N PHE A 67 -24.43 -19.28 21.23
CA PHE A 67 -23.61 -18.52 20.30
C PHE A 67 -23.21 -17.14 20.86
N GLN A 68 -24.13 -16.44 21.49
CA GLN A 68 -23.86 -15.16 22.15
C GLN A 68 -22.87 -15.31 23.32
N ALA A 69 -22.98 -16.38 24.10
CA ALA A 69 -22.07 -16.68 25.20
C ALA A 69 -20.64 -16.98 24.71
N ILE A 70 -20.51 -17.82 23.66
CA ILE A 70 -19.22 -18.13 23.03
C ILE A 70 -18.55 -16.87 22.44
N ARG A 71 -19.32 -15.98 21.85
CA ARG A 71 -18.80 -14.76 21.27
C ARG A 71 -18.08 -13.86 22.30
N LYS A 72 -18.49 -13.92 23.56
CA LYS A 72 -17.79 -13.24 24.65
C LYS A 72 -16.40 -13.84 24.92
N GLU A 73 -16.28 -15.17 24.81
CA GLU A 73 -15.02 -15.87 25.08
C GLU A 73 -14.01 -15.78 23.92
N PHE A 74 -14.50 -15.82 22.69
CA PHE A 74 -13.66 -15.81 21.48
C PHE A 74 -13.48 -14.42 20.86
N GLY A 75 -14.24 -13.40 21.31
CA GLY A 75 -14.20 -12.06 20.75
C GLY A 75 -14.81 -11.97 19.34
N PRO A 76 -14.40 -10.96 18.53
CA PRO A 76 -15.03 -10.68 17.23
C PRO A 76 -14.64 -11.67 16.11
N HIS A 77 -13.71 -12.59 16.35
CA HIS A 77 -13.20 -13.52 15.33
C HIS A 77 -14.11 -14.73 15.17
N VAL A 78 -15.30 -14.48 14.60
CA VAL A 78 -16.31 -15.49 14.28
C VAL A 78 -16.42 -15.60 12.77
N TYR A 79 -16.22 -16.80 12.25
CA TYR A 79 -16.27 -17.08 10.82
C TYR A 79 -17.36 -18.10 10.53
N THR A 80 -18.19 -17.82 9.53
CA THR A 80 -19.07 -18.82 8.95
C THR A 80 -18.32 -19.66 7.92
N LEU A 81 -18.86 -20.84 7.56
CA LEU A 81 -18.30 -21.61 6.45
C LEU A 81 -18.27 -20.79 5.15
N GLN A 82 -19.27 -19.94 4.96
CA GLN A 82 -19.35 -19.06 3.79
C GLN A 82 -18.23 -18.02 3.78
N ASP A 83 -17.89 -17.43 4.93
CA ASP A 83 -16.79 -16.47 5.05
C ASP A 83 -15.44 -17.12 4.73
N LEU A 84 -15.19 -18.31 5.26
CA LEU A 84 -13.97 -19.08 4.97
C LEU A 84 -13.85 -19.41 3.47
N LEU A 85 -14.95 -19.83 2.84
CA LEU A 85 -14.96 -20.11 1.40
C LEU A 85 -14.82 -18.85 0.56
N LEU A 86 -15.39 -17.71 0.99
CA LEU A 86 -15.24 -16.43 0.29
C LEU A 86 -13.80 -15.93 0.34
N GLU A 87 -13.15 -16.03 1.49
CA GLU A 87 -11.76 -15.61 1.65
C GLU A 87 -10.80 -16.46 0.80
N GLU A 88 -10.98 -17.78 0.80
CA GLU A 88 -10.19 -18.69 -0.03
C GLU A 88 -10.42 -18.42 -1.53
N ARG A 89 -11.65 -18.17 -1.95
CA ARG A 89 -11.97 -17.76 -3.33
C ARG A 89 -11.31 -16.43 -3.70
N ARG A 90 -11.37 -15.41 -2.82
CA ARG A 90 -10.71 -14.13 -3.04
C ARG A 90 -9.22 -14.31 -3.23
N ARG A 91 -8.59 -15.11 -2.38
CA ARG A 91 -7.16 -15.39 -2.45
C ARG A 91 -6.78 -16.11 -3.74
N MET A 92 -7.54 -17.13 -4.15
CA MET A 92 -7.34 -17.82 -5.42
C MET A 92 -7.53 -16.90 -6.61
N LEU A 93 -8.59 -16.09 -6.62
CA LEU A 93 -8.86 -15.13 -7.69
C LEU A 93 -7.77 -14.08 -7.78
N SER A 94 -7.28 -13.52 -6.66
CA SER A 94 -6.17 -12.59 -6.65
C SER A 94 -4.92 -13.20 -7.29
N THR A 95 -4.56 -14.43 -6.93
CA THR A 95 -3.40 -15.12 -7.49
C THR A 95 -3.54 -15.35 -9.01
N VAL A 96 -4.74 -15.75 -9.46
CA VAL A 96 -5.01 -15.95 -10.89
C VAL A 96 -4.95 -14.63 -11.66
N ILE A 97 -5.59 -13.58 -11.10
CA ILE A 97 -5.60 -12.24 -11.71
C ILE A 97 -4.16 -11.68 -11.80
N GLU A 98 -3.38 -11.78 -10.72
CA GLU A 98 -1.98 -11.31 -10.71
C GLU A 98 -1.14 -12.02 -11.78
N ARG A 99 -1.33 -13.33 -11.96
CA ARG A 99 -0.64 -14.08 -13.02
C ARG A 99 -1.05 -13.59 -14.41
N ILE A 100 -2.35 -13.45 -14.66
CA ILE A 100 -2.85 -12.98 -15.97
C ILE A 100 -2.36 -11.57 -16.25
N LEU A 101 -2.43 -10.66 -15.27
CA LEU A 101 -1.89 -9.31 -15.40
C LEU A 101 -0.39 -9.30 -15.67
N GLY A 102 0.36 -10.22 -15.05
CA GLY A 102 1.80 -10.40 -15.32
C GLY A 102 2.07 -10.85 -16.77
N GLU A 103 1.29 -11.75 -17.31
CA GLU A 103 1.39 -12.20 -18.71
C GLU A 103 1.06 -11.07 -19.70
N PHE A 104 0.02 -10.28 -19.41
CA PHE A 104 -0.31 -9.08 -20.20
C PHE A 104 0.84 -8.08 -20.19
N ASP A 105 1.41 -7.85 -19.07
CA ASP A 105 2.52 -6.91 -18.87
C ASP A 105 3.75 -7.32 -19.69
N GLN A 106 4.11 -8.60 -19.64
CA GLN A 106 5.20 -9.13 -20.45
C GLN A 106 4.91 -8.98 -21.95
N THR A 107 3.67 -9.21 -22.37
CA THR A 107 3.24 -9.06 -23.75
C THR A 107 3.34 -7.61 -24.22
N HIS A 108 2.84 -6.66 -23.44
CA HIS A 108 2.96 -5.24 -23.74
C HIS A 108 4.42 -4.77 -23.79
N ARG A 109 5.23 -5.20 -22.82
CA ARG A 109 6.65 -4.88 -22.77
C ARG A 109 7.39 -5.42 -23.99
N ARG A 110 7.11 -6.66 -24.39
CA ARG A 110 7.67 -7.25 -25.60
C ARG A 110 7.23 -6.48 -26.84
N LEU A 111 5.93 -6.16 -26.96
CA LEU A 111 5.39 -5.39 -28.09
C LEU A 111 6.09 -4.03 -28.24
N VAL A 112 6.29 -3.29 -27.14
CA VAL A 112 7.00 -2.01 -27.15
C VAL A 112 8.46 -2.20 -27.50
N THR A 113 9.14 -3.20 -26.92
CA THR A 113 10.58 -3.43 -27.12
C THR A 113 10.90 -3.84 -28.55
N GLU A 114 10.15 -4.79 -29.10
CA GLU A 114 10.36 -5.29 -30.47
C GLU A 114 10.04 -4.26 -31.54
N ASN A 115 9.12 -3.32 -31.25
CA ASN A 115 8.69 -2.29 -32.21
C ASN A 115 9.21 -0.89 -31.86
N ARG A 116 10.18 -0.77 -30.95
CA ARG A 116 10.70 0.53 -30.48
C ARG A 116 11.14 1.42 -31.63
N THR A 117 11.91 0.89 -32.57
CA THR A 117 12.40 1.62 -33.74
C THR A 117 11.26 2.17 -34.62
N LEU A 118 10.20 1.39 -34.81
CA LEU A 118 9.03 1.82 -35.56
C LEU A 118 8.26 2.92 -34.83
N ILE A 119 8.05 2.76 -33.53
CA ILE A 119 7.36 3.75 -32.67
C ILE A 119 8.13 5.08 -32.69
N ASP A 120 9.46 5.03 -32.52
CA ASP A 120 10.34 6.20 -32.57
C ASP A 120 10.33 6.88 -33.95
N TYR A 121 10.24 6.09 -35.03
CA TYR A 121 10.12 6.63 -36.38
C TYR A 121 8.79 7.35 -36.59
N LEU A 122 7.67 6.73 -36.19
CA LEU A 122 6.33 7.34 -36.27
C LEU A 122 6.28 8.66 -35.51
N GLN A 123 6.83 8.66 -34.27
CA GLN A 123 6.89 9.86 -33.45
C GLN A 123 7.69 10.99 -34.12
N ARG A 124 8.88 10.70 -34.67
CA ARG A 124 9.71 11.69 -35.38
C ARG A 124 9.11 12.18 -36.66
N ALA A 125 8.31 11.35 -37.33
CA ALA A 125 7.60 11.70 -38.58
C ALA A 125 6.28 12.42 -38.32
N ASP A 126 5.97 12.76 -37.06
CA ASP A 126 4.67 13.34 -36.67
C ASP A 126 3.47 12.51 -37.17
N HIS A 127 3.67 11.20 -37.22
CA HIS A 127 2.62 10.28 -37.61
C HIS A 127 1.94 9.67 -36.39
N PRO A 128 0.60 9.56 -36.38
CA PRO A 128 -0.10 9.05 -35.20
C PRO A 128 0.31 7.61 -34.89
N ILE A 129 0.73 7.38 -33.62
CA ILE A 129 1.06 6.05 -33.12
C ILE A 129 -0.22 5.21 -33.09
N PRO A 130 -0.24 4.01 -33.71
CA PRO A 130 -1.38 3.11 -33.68
C PRO A 130 -1.87 2.81 -32.27
N HIS A 131 -3.18 2.70 -32.08
CA HIS A 131 -3.81 2.55 -30.77
C HIS A 131 -3.23 1.38 -29.95
N ALA A 132 -2.93 0.25 -30.59
CA ALA A 132 -2.33 -0.91 -29.90
C ALA A 132 -0.96 -0.60 -29.27
N PHE A 133 -0.10 0.14 -29.98
CA PHE A 133 1.19 0.58 -29.43
C PHE A 133 1.02 1.62 -28.31
N ARG A 134 0.03 2.51 -28.43
CA ARG A 134 -0.27 3.49 -27.39
C ARG A 134 -0.71 2.83 -26.09
N LEU A 135 -1.65 1.87 -26.17
CA LEU A 135 -2.07 1.08 -25.00
C LEU A 135 -0.89 0.31 -24.36
N ALA A 136 -0.03 -0.28 -25.19
CA ALA A 136 1.13 -0.97 -24.69
C ALA A 136 2.13 -0.03 -23.99
N LEU A 137 2.35 1.17 -24.56
CA LEU A 137 3.19 2.21 -23.93
C LEU A 137 2.58 2.70 -22.60
N GLU A 138 1.28 2.97 -22.56
CA GLU A 138 0.57 3.36 -21.33
C GLU A 138 0.71 2.31 -20.24
N SER A 139 0.53 1.03 -20.57
CA SER A 139 0.69 -0.08 -19.65
C SER A 139 2.12 -0.19 -19.12
N VAL A 140 3.12 -0.16 -20.00
CA VAL A 140 4.54 -0.29 -19.64
C VAL A 140 4.99 0.89 -18.79
N LEU A 141 4.72 2.13 -19.24
CA LEU A 141 5.13 3.33 -18.51
C LEU A 141 4.36 3.50 -17.19
N GLY A 142 3.10 3.09 -17.11
CA GLY A 142 2.33 3.07 -15.87
C GLY A 142 2.93 2.13 -14.83
N ARG A 143 3.39 0.97 -15.24
CA ARG A 143 4.12 0.01 -14.39
C ARG A 143 5.50 0.54 -13.97
N ASP A 144 6.23 1.11 -14.91
CA ASP A 144 7.55 1.68 -14.62
C ASP A 144 7.40 2.87 -13.64
N LEU A 145 6.34 3.67 -13.75
CA LEU A 145 5.99 4.71 -12.79
C LEU A 145 5.72 4.14 -11.40
N SER A 146 4.90 3.10 -11.31
CA SER A 146 4.58 2.43 -10.04
C SER A 146 5.82 1.82 -9.39
N ALA A 147 6.70 1.21 -10.18
CA ALA A 147 7.97 0.65 -9.70
C ALA A 147 8.96 1.74 -9.27
N ALA A 148 9.01 2.87 -9.97
CA ALA A 148 9.83 4.03 -9.60
C ALA A 148 9.34 4.65 -8.30
N LEU A 149 8.02 4.82 -8.16
CA LEU A 149 7.39 5.35 -6.95
C LEU A 149 7.64 4.45 -5.73
N ALA A 150 7.50 3.13 -5.88
CA ALA A 150 7.76 2.18 -4.80
C ALA A 150 9.21 2.21 -4.27
N ARG A 151 10.17 2.72 -5.06
CA ARG A 151 11.58 2.88 -4.69
C ARG A 151 11.94 4.29 -4.27
N PHE A 152 11.05 5.24 -4.51
CA PHE A 152 11.31 6.64 -4.20
C PHE A 152 11.29 6.87 -2.69
N ASN A 153 12.37 7.43 -2.16
CA ASN A 153 12.58 7.70 -0.73
C ASN A 153 12.83 9.20 -0.44
N GLY A 154 12.51 10.06 -1.41
CA GLY A 154 12.74 11.50 -1.29
C GLY A 154 14.19 11.95 -1.50
N GLU A 155 15.04 11.10 -2.11
CA GLU A 155 16.45 11.40 -2.40
C GLU A 155 16.74 11.40 -3.91
N GLU A 156 17.77 12.17 -4.29
CA GLU A 156 18.21 12.34 -5.69
C GLU A 156 18.45 10.99 -6.39
N SER A 157 19.11 10.07 -5.70
CA SER A 157 19.46 8.75 -6.25
C SER A 157 18.25 7.94 -6.72
N THR A 158 17.07 8.18 -6.15
CA THR A 158 15.85 7.48 -6.48
C THR A 158 14.92 8.25 -7.43
N ALA A 159 15.16 9.55 -7.64
CA ALA A 159 14.34 10.41 -8.48
C ALA A 159 14.56 10.19 -9.99
N GLU A 160 15.74 9.72 -10.41
CA GLU A 160 16.07 9.56 -11.83
C GLU A 160 15.12 8.59 -12.56
N ALA A 161 14.62 7.57 -11.87
CA ALA A 161 13.61 6.67 -12.43
C ALA A 161 12.29 7.39 -12.76
N LEU A 162 11.85 8.31 -11.89
CA LEU A 162 10.65 9.14 -12.12
C LEU A 162 10.88 10.11 -13.29
N ARG A 163 12.05 10.77 -13.35
CA ARG A 163 12.42 11.65 -14.47
C ARG A 163 12.42 10.91 -15.80
N ARG A 164 12.99 9.70 -15.82
CA ARG A 164 13.00 8.87 -17.04
C ARG A 164 11.60 8.57 -17.52
N VAL A 165 10.71 8.11 -16.63
CA VAL A 165 9.31 7.82 -17.00
C VAL A 165 8.61 9.09 -17.50
N ARG A 166 8.86 10.25 -16.86
CA ARG A 166 8.27 11.54 -17.31
C ARG A 166 8.72 11.91 -18.72
N ARG A 167 10.03 11.80 -19.00
CA ARG A 167 10.59 12.08 -20.34
C ARG A 167 10.01 11.15 -21.39
N GLU A 168 9.92 9.84 -21.11
CA GLU A 168 9.34 8.89 -22.06
C GLU A 168 7.86 9.14 -22.28
N ALA A 169 7.08 9.38 -21.22
CA ALA A 169 5.67 9.71 -21.34
C ALA A 169 5.44 10.99 -22.18
N ALA A 170 6.27 12.02 -21.97
CA ALA A 170 6.22 13.24 -22.78
C ALA A 170 6.59 12.96 -24.24
N THR A 171 7.64 12.17 -24.50
CA THR A 171 8.10 11.83 -25.86
C THR A 171 7.03 11.14 -26.68
N TYR A 172 6.28 10.22 -26.08
CA TYR A 172 5.24 9.46 -26.82
C TYR A 172 3.82 10.00 -26.61
N HIS A 173 3.67 11.15 -25.97
CA HIS A 173 2.39 11.78 -25.62
C HIS A 173 1.45 10.82 -24.86
N VAL A 174 2.02 10.07 -23.91
CA VAL A 174 1.29 9.14 -23.05
C VAL A 174 0.82 9.86 -21.79
N HIS A 175 -0.46 9.77 -21.49
CA HIS A 175 -1.05 10.33 -20.28
C HIS A 175 -0.95 9.34 -19.12
N LEU A 176 -0.17 9.70 -18.08
CA LEU A 176 -0.03 8.94 -16.85
C LEU A 176 -0.65 9.69 -15.67
N HIS A 177 -1.13 8.93 -14.67
CA HIS A 177 -1.66 9.50 -13.44
C HIS A 177 -0.54 9.75 -12.42
N TRP A 178 -0.18 11.02 -12.23
CA TRP A 178 0.92 11.45 -11.35
C TRP A 178 0.49 11.78 -9.91
N SER A 179 -0.79 11.66 -9.58
CA SER A 179 -1.34 12.05 -8.27
C SER A 179 -0.68 11.33 -7.09
N SER A 180 -0.30 10.06 -7.26
CA SER A 180 0.40 9.30 -6.21
C SER A 180 1.84 9.81 -6.02
N VAL A 181 2.54 10.21 -7.10
CA VAL A 181 3.88 10.81 -7.02
C VAL A 181 3.79 12.17 -6.34
N THR A 182 2.79 12.98 -6.68
CA THR A 182 2.56 14.29 -6.04
C THR A 182 2.40 14.14 -4.53
N LYS A 183 1.55 13.20 -4.08
CA LYS A 183 1.35 12.91 -2.66
C LYS A 183 2.62 12.45 -1.95
N GLU A 184 3.41 11.61 -2.60
CA GLU A 184 4.66 11.13 -2.01
C GLU A 184 5.68 12.27 -1.84
N ILE A 185 5.79 13.16 -2.84
CA ILE A 185 6.62 14.36 -2.72
C ILE A 185 6.11 15.26 -1.59
N GLU A 186 4.80 15.49 -1.46
CA GLU A 186 4.20 16.24 -0.35
C GLU A 186 4.58 15.64 1.02
N CYS A 187 4.44 14.32 1.17
CA CYS A 187 4.79 13.62 2.41
C CYS A 187 6.27 13.75 2.75
N HIS A 188 7.15 13.53 1.79
CA HIS A 188 8.59 13.68 1.98
C HIS A 188 8.98 15.12 2.29
N PHE A 189 8.42 16.08 1.59
CA PHE A 189 8.66 17.50 1.81
C PHE A 189 8.25 17.93 3.23
N LEU A 190 7.04 17.58 3.65
CA LEU A 190 6.57 17.87 4.99
C LEU A 190 7.45 17.21 6.06
N GLY A 191 7.89 15.98 5.83
CA GLY A 191 8.83 15.28 6.69
C GLY A 191 10.15 16.01 6.84
N ARG A 192 10.74 16.50 5.74
CA ARG A 192 12.00 17.29 5.75
C ARG A 192 11.83 18.62 6.45
N VAL A 193 10.74 19.35 6.20
CA VAL A 193 10.46 20.61 6.90
C VAL A 193 10.26 20.37 8.40
N ARG A 194 9.56 19.34 8.83
CA ARG A 194 9.43 18.99 10.25
C ARG A 194 10.78 18.67 10.89
N GLN A 195 11.64 17.96 10.17
CA GLN A 195 12.99 17.65 10.66
C GLN A 195 13.84 18.91 10.74
N LEU A 196 13.83 19.77 9.72
CA LEU A 196 14.50 21.06 9.71
C LEU A 196 14.11 21.92 10.91
N VAL A 197 12.83 22.06 11.18
CA VAL A 197 12.31 22.85 12.32
C VAL A 197 12.81 22.32 13.67
N ARG A 198 13.00 20.99 13.78
CA ARG A 198 13.49 20.36 15.03
C ARG A 198 15.00 20.45 15.21
N SER A 199 15.74 20.24 14.14
CA SER A 199 17.21 20.10 14.18
C SER A 199 17.96 21.38 13.83
N GLY A 200 17.34 22.30 13.07
CA GLY A 200 18.03 23.46 12.50
C GLY A 200 19.11 23.09 11.47
N ASN A 201 19.07 21.88 10.89
CA ASN A 201 20.12 21.39 10.00
C ASN A 201 19.88 21.89 8.56
N ALA A 202 20.86 22.60 8.00
CA ALA A 202 20.84 23.12 6.63
C ALA A 202 20.64 22.00 5.58
N LEU A 203 21.16 20.79 5.82
CA LEU A 203 21.00 19.66 4.91
C LEU A 203 19.53 19.27 4.70
N ASP A 204 18.68 19.45 5.70
CA ASP A 204 17.24 19.18 5.55
C ASP A 204 16.55 20.24 4.68
N ALA A 205 17.05 21.48 4.69
CA ALA A 205 16.60 22.52 3.77
C ALA A 205 16.98 22.22 2.31
N ASP A 206 18.22 21.76 2.07
CA ASP A 206 18.66 21.35 0.74
C ASP A 206 17.84 20.18 0.20
N LYS A 207 17.54 19.20 1.04
CA LYS A 207 16.66 18.06 0.68
C LYS A 207 15.22 18.51 0.41
N ALA A 208 14.71 19.46 1.16
CA ALA A 208 13.38 20.03 0.90
C ALA A 208 13.37 20.80 -0.43
N LEU A 209 14.40 21.61 -0.70
CA LEU A 209 14.55 22.34 -1.95
C LEU A 209 14.64 21.39 -3.16
N PHE A 210 15.40 20.30 -3.03
CA PHE A 210 15.44 19.25 -4.04
C PHE A 210 14.05 18.71 -4.39
N LEU A 211 13.20 18.43 -3.41
CA LEU A 211 11.84 17.93 -3.65
C LEU A 211 10.94 18.93 -4.38
N LEU A 212 11.10 20.23 -4.11
CA LEU A 212 10.40 21.28 -4.84
C LEU A 212 10.86 21.37 -6.30
N ASN A 213 12.16 21.29 -6.52
CA ASN A 213 12.74 21.31 -7.87
C ASN A 213 12.30 20.06 -8.65
N LEU A 214 12.29 18.89 -8.01
CA LEU A 214 11.78 17.65 -8.62
C LEU A 214 10.31 17.77 -9.00
N ALA A 215 9.47 18.36 -8.14
CA ALA A 215 8.06 18.59 -8.47
C ALA A 215 7.90 19.47 -9.72
N GLU A 216 8.68 20.53 -9.83
CA GLU A 216 8.68 21.41 -11.01
C GLU A 216 9.17 20.70 -12.27
N GLU A 217 10.28 19.96 -12.19
CA GLU A 217 10.80 19.14 -13.29
C GLU A 217 9.81 18.12 -13.80
N LEU A 218 9.01 17.56 -12.90
CA LEU A 218 7.95 16.60 -13.22
C LEU A 218 6.62 17.27 -13.61
N ASP A 219 6.57 18.61 -13.63
CA ASP A 219 5.36 19.41 -13.90
C ASP A 219 4.20 19.01 -12.94
N LEU A 220 4.50 18.97 -11.64
CA LEU A 220 3.57 18.65 -10.57
C LEU A 220 3.29 19.87 -9.70
N THR A 221 2.07 19.95 -9.18
CA THR A 221 1.64 21.04 -8.30
C THR A 221 1.27 20.47 -6.91
N PRO A 222 2.28 20.21 -6.05
CA PRO A 222 2.02 19.69 -4.71
C PRO A 222 1.35 20.73 -3.81
N THR A 223 0.53 20.27 -2.89
CA THR A 223 -0.10 21.11 -1.86
C THR A 223 0.83 21.24 -0.66
N LEU A 224 1.43 22.41 -0.46
CA LEU A 224 2.50 22.61 0.52
C LEU A 224 2.05 23.35 1.78
N TRP A 225 0.78 23.72 1.90
CA TRP A 225 0.26 24.64 2.92
C TRP A 225 0.69 24.29 4.37
N GLU A 226 0.66 23.03 4.77
CA GLU A 226 1.06 22.62 6.12
C GLU A 226 2.57 22.85 6.36
N ALA A 227 3.39 22.45 5.39
CA ALA A 227 4.83 22.60 5.47
C ALA A 227 5.26 24.06 5.40
N GLU A 228 4.60 24.87 4.57
CA GLU A 228 4.81 26.31 4.46
C GLU A 228 4.55 27.01 5.79
N ASN A 229 3.43 26.71 6.46
CA ASN A 229 3.11 27.29 7.76
C ASN A 229 4.14 26.92 8.85
N LEU A 230 4.58 25.66 8.87
CA LEU A 230 5.62 25.21 9.80
C LEU A 230 6.94 25.92 9.55
N PHE A 231 7.36 26.01 8.28
CA PHE A 231 8.59 26.68 7.90
C PHE A 231 8.53 28.19 8.16
N PHE A 232 7.41 28.84 7.85
CA PHE A 232 7.22 30.27 8.11
C PHE A 232 7.37 30.62 9.60
N THR A 233 6.78 29.81 10.47
CA THR A 233 6.89 30.00 11.92
C THR A 233 8.34 29.84 12.38
N PHE A 234 9.06 28.87 11.86
CA PHE A 234 10.48 28.66 12.13
C PHE A 234 11.34 29.84 11.60
N TRP A 235 11.13 30.22 10.33
CA TRP A 235 11.83 31.31 9.66
C TRP A 235 11.68 32.64 10.40
N LYS A 236 10.49 32.94 10.91
CA LYS A 236 10.20 34.16 11.65
C LYS A 236 10.97 34.22 12.98
N ASN A 237 11.16 33.10 13.64
CA ASN A 237 11.75 33.02 14.97
C ASN A 237 13.27 32.75 14.96
N THR A 238 13.87 32.57 13.79
CA THR A 238 15.29 32.27 13.65
C THR A 238 16.11 33.54 13.44
N ASN A 239 17.22 33.66 14.18
CA ASN A 239 18.15 34.81 14.11
C ASN A 239 19.10 34.76 12.91
N ASP A 240 19.67 33.55 12.61
CA ASP A 240 20.53 33.37 11.43
C ASP A 240 19.71 32.67 10.32
N ARG A 241 19.32 33.43 9.30
CA ARG A 241 18.46 32.98 8.20
C ARG A 241 19.23 32.45 6.99
N ARG A 242 20.54 32.68 6.92
CA ARG A 242 21.37 32.37 5.74
C ARG A 242 21.29 30.92 5.28
N PRO A 243 21.33 29.91 6.18
CA PRO A 243 21.32 28.51 5.75
C PRO A 243 20.04 28.09 5.04
N TRP A 244 18.94 28.82 5.20
CA TRP A 244 17.61 28.45 4.70
C TRP A 244 17.02 29.46 3.71
N GLU A 245 17.79 30.45 3.33
CA GLU A 245 17.36 31.54 2.45
C GLU A 245 16.88 31.03 1.08
N ALA A 246 17.56 30.04 0.50
CA ALA A 246 17.18 29.44 -0.76
C ALA A 246 15.78 28.79 -0.70
N LEU A 247 15.48 28.05 0.39
CA LEU A 247 14.16 27.47 0.62
C LEU A 247 13.12 28.55 0.86
N ALA A 248 13.44 29.59 1.65
CA ALA A 248 12.53 30.71 1.94
C ALA A 248 12.16 31.48 0.66
N ARG A 249 13.12 31.75 -0.21
CA ARG A 249 12.84 32.37 -1.53
C ARG A 249 11.95 31.49 -2.39
N ARG A 250 12.21 30.18 -2.41
CA ARG A 250 11.41 29.24 -3.19
C ARG A 250 9.96 29.16 -2.70
N LEU A 251 9.74 29.30 -1.39
CA LEU A 251 8.43 29.36 -0.75
C LEU A 251 7.85 30.79 -0.68
N ARG A 252 8.53 31.79 -1.28
CA ARG A 252 8.11 33.20 -1.34
C ARG A 252 8.00 33.88 0.03
N PHE A 253 8.85 33.50 0.99
CA PHE A 253 8.95 34.13 2.32
C PHE A 253 10.12 35.12 2.43
N ALA A 254 11.01 35.14 1.46
CA ALA A 254 12.10 36.10 1.32
C ALA A 254 12.10 36.65 -0.11
N ASP A 255 12.30 37.97 -0.25
CA ASP A 255 12.46 38.65 -1.52
C ASP A 255 13.86 38.45 -2.09
#